data_770ccd7b09d46ebfd2fc693df2f9f725
#
_entry.id   770ccd7b09d46ebfd2fc693df2f9f725
#
_cell.length_a   1.000
_cell.length_b   1.000
_cell.length_c   1.000
_cell.angle_alpha   90.00
_cell.angle_beta   90.00
_cell.angle_gamma   90.00
#
_symmetry.space_group_name_H-M   'P 1'
#
loop_
_entity.id
_entity.type
_entity.pdbx_description
1 polymer ?
#
loop_
_entity_poly.entity_id
_entity_poly.type
_entity_poly.pdbx_seq_one_letter_code
_entity_poly.pdbx_strand_id
1 'polypeptide(L)'
;MLQIRIHGRGGQGVVTAAELLSAAAFSEGKHAQAFPSFGSERTGAPVVSFCRIDDKPIRVREPVMHPDVIVIQDPTLLHQVDVFEGASQDALLVINSARPVADLGIAEFSSGLRPGAVLTVPATELAQQYVGRPVPNAALLGGFAAVSGAVSIESVAAAISGRFAGAIGRGNVAAARAAYGAALTELGRPTPTVAGTAPAAAAAPVFGAGRVGQIEGSRGVAEAVALCRPEVVCAYPISPQTHIVEALAALVKAGDLEPCEFVNVESEFAAMSVAIGASAAGARAYTATASQGLLYMAEALYNASGLGLPIVMTVANRAIGAPINIWNDHSDAMSQRDCGWIQLYAETNQEALDLHIQAFRIAEELSLPVMVCMDGFVLTHAHERLEIPAQEQVDRFLPGYEPRQVLDPDDPVSIGAMVGPEAFTEVRYLAHARQAQALELIPDVAACFAGHFGRSSGGLVRPYRTQDADTIVVALGSVLGTIKETIDEMREGGLRIGALGITSFRPFPLDAVRAVLEGSKRVVVLERALAVGVGGIVSANVRMALSGLQLHSYTVIAGLGGRAITKKSLRDLFTKAAGDDLPPLTFLDLNTDLIDRELRRVAANRRSGPAAENILRDLGVVAHKIG
;
A
#
# COMPACT_ATOMS: atom_id res chain seq x y z
N MET A 1 -7.22 -15.93 11.85
CA MET A 1 -7.38 -15.00 10.69
C MET A 1 -8.10 -15.73 9.57
N LEU A 2 -9.25 -15.25 9.12
CA LEU A 2 -10.00 -15.78 7.99
C LEU A 2 -9.51 -15.12 6.70
N GLN A 3 -9.16 -15.89 5.69
CA GLN A 3 -8.63 -15.44 4.41
C GLN A 3 -9.62 -15.72 3.27
N ILE A 4 -10.03 -14.65 2.60
CA ILE A 4 -11.09 -14.71 1.58
C ILE A 4 -10.51 -14.26 0.23
N ARG A 5 -10.81 -15.01 -0.83
CA ARG A 5 -10.44 -14.68 -2.20
C ARG A 5 -11.70 -14.60 -3.06
N ILE A 6 -11.87 -13.48 -3.75
CA ILE A 6 -13.05 -13.18 -4.57
C ILE A 6 -12.63 -13.08 -6.02
N HIS A 7 -13.15 -13.95 -6.87
CA HIS A 7 -12.87 -14.01 -8.30
C HIS A 7 -14.05 -13.48 -9.11
N GLY A 8 -13.77 -12.67 -10.12
CA GLY A 8 -14.77 -12.18 -11.08
C GLY A 8 -14.12 -11.48 -12.25
N ARG A 9 -14.86 -10.60 -12.93
CA ARG A 9 -14.35 -9.83 -14.05
C ARG A 9 -14.44 -8.32 -13.80
N GLY A 10 -13.61 -7.56 -14.49
CA GLY A 10 -13.66 -6.09 -14.47
C GLY A 10 -15.09 -5.61 -14.79
N GLY A 11 -15.61 -4.71 -13.96
CA GLY A 11 -16.99 -4.21 -14.05
C GLY A 11 -18.03 -4.96 -13.22
N GLN A 12 -17.72 -6.13 -12.66
CA GLN A 12 -18.65 -6.90 -11.82
C GLN A 12 -18.60 -6.52 -10.31
N GLY A 13 -17.81 -5.52 -9.92
CA GLY A 13 -17.71 -5.06 -8.54
C GLY A 13 -16.97 -6.02 -7.60
N VAL A 14 -15.94 -6.72 -8.09
CA VAL A 14 -15.12 -7.66 -7.32
C VAL A 14 -14.41 -6.96 -6.17
N VAL A 15 -13.80 -5.80 -6.43
CA VAL A 15 -13.14 -4.97 -5.43
C VAL A 15 -14.15 -4.45 -4.41
N THR A 16 -15.28 -3.93 -4.89
CA THR A 16 -16.37 -3.45 -4.02
C THR A 16 -16.92 -4.54 -3.09
N ALA A 17 -16.95 -5.82 -3.53
CA ALA A 17 -17.35 -6.92 -2.65
C ALA A 17 -16.39 -7.09 -1.47
N ALA A 18 -15.08 -7.04 -1.70
CA ALA A 18 -14.08 -7.12 -0.64
C ALA A 18 -14.16 -5.91 0.32
N GLU A 19 -14.36 -4.70 -0.22
CA GLU A 19 -14.55 -3.47 0.57
C GLU A 19 -15.78 -3.58 1.48
N LEU A 20 -16.94 -3.96 0.93
CA LEU A 20 -18.18 -4.14 1.70
C LEU A 20 -18.03 -5.19 2.79
N LEU A 21 -17.34 -6.30 2.48
CA LEU A 21 -17.09 -7.35 3.45
C LEU A 21 -16.19 -6.85 4.60
N SER A 22 -15.13 -6.11 4.28
CA SER A 22 -14.25 -5.53 5.28
C SER A 22 -14.97 -4.49 6.16
N ALA A 23 -15.86 -3.67 5.57
CA ALA A 23 -16.68 -2.72 6.30
C ALA A 23 -17.69 -3.41 7.23
N ALA A 24 -18.31 -4.51 6.76
CA ALA A 24 -19.20 -5.32 7.59
C ALA A 24 -18.46 -5.92 8.80
N ALA A 25 -17.29 -6.51 8.59
CA ALA A 25 -16.48 -7.06 9.67
C ALA A 25 -16.02 -5.98 10.67
N PHE A 26 -15.62 -4.82 10.17
CA PHE A 26 -15.24 -3.67 11.00
C PHE A 26 -16.41 -3.19 11.88
N SER A 27 -17.63 -3.14 11.35
CA SER A 27 -18.82 -2.74 12.13
C SER A 27 -19.14 -3.68 13.28
N GLU A 28 -18.64 -4.92 13.24
CA GLU A 28 -18.72 -5.91 14.30
C GLU A 28 -17.53 -5.89 15.27
N GLY A 29 -16.66 -4.87 15.15
CA GLY A 29 -15.49 -4.70 16.02
C GLY A 29 -14.30 -5.57 15.64
N LYS A 30 -14.31 -6.24 14.49
CA LYS A 30 -13.18 -7.03 13.98
C LYS A 30 -12.18 -6.18 13.23
N HIS A 31 -10.95 -6.66 13.13
CA HIS A 31 -9.97 -6.12 12.21
C HIS A 31 -10.19 -6.72 10.82
N ALA A 32 -10.21 -5.88 9.82
CA ALA A 32 -10.38 -6.30 8.44
C ALA A 32 -9.43 -5.55 7.50
N GLN A 33 -9.01 -6.24 6.45
CA GLN A 33 -8.17 -5.71 5.40
C GLN A 33 -8.73 -6.18 4.06
N ALA A 34 -9.08 -5.24 3.16
CA ALA A 34 -9.49 -5.55 1.80
C ALA A 34 -8.53 -4.90 0.82
N PHE A 35 -8.12 -5.64 -0.20
CA PHE A 35 -7.23 -5.14 -1.25
C PHE A 35 -7.43 -5.92 -2.55
N PRO A 36 -7.31 -5.27 -3.72
CA PRO A 36 -7.37 -5.95 -5.01
C PRO A 36 -6.05 -6.66 -5.35
N SER A 37 -6.13 -7.71 -6.16
CA SER A 37 -4.98 -8.18 -6.92
C SER A 37 -4.87 -7.35 -8.19
N PHE A 38 -3.72 -6.73 -8.36
CA PHE A 38 -3.52 -5.80 -9.45
C PHE A 38 -3.13 -6.54 -10.74
N GLY A 39 -3.98 -6.46 -11.74
CA GLY A 39 -3.73 -6.77 -13.13
C GLY A 39 -4.04 -5.55 -13.99
N SER A 40 -3.84 -5.63 -15.29
CA SER A 40 -4.37 -4.60 -16.19
C SER A 40 -5.90 -4.60 -16.08
N GLU A 41 -6.44 -3.67 -15.29
CA GLU A 41 -7.89 -3.50 -15.15
C GLU A 41 -8.51 -3.14 -16.49
N ARG A 42 -9.08 -4.14 -17.14
CA ARG A 42 -9.88 -3.96 -18.36
C ARG A 42 -11.26 -4.56 -18.09
N THR A 43 -12.29 -3.87 -18.50
CA THR A 43 -13.66 -4.40 -18.46
C THR A 43 -13.67 -5.79 -19.08
N GLY A 44 -14.18 -6.79 -18.34
CA GLY A 44 -14.26 -8.18 -18.77
C GLY A 44 -13.03 -9.05 -18.51
N ALA A 45 -11.85 -8.49 -18.16
CA ALA A 45 -10.69 -9.28 -17.78
C ALA A 45 -10.90 -9.95 -16.41
N PRO A 46 -10.29 -11.14 -16.14
CA PRO A 46 -10.29 -11.73 -14.80
C PRO A 46 -9.69 -10.78 -13.75
N VAL A 47 -10.40 -10.58 -12.64
CA VAL A 47 -9.98 -9.76 -11.50
C VAL A 47 -10.13 -10.57 -10.24
N VAL A 48 -9.18 -10.43 -9.34
CA VAL A 48 -9.21 -11.05 -8.01
C VAL A 48 -9.13 -9.97 -6.95
N SER A 49 -9.90 -10.07 -5.89
CA SER A 49 -9.73 -9.27 -4.69
C SER A 49 -9.66 -10.15 -3.45
N PHE A 50 -9.07 -9.60 -2.42
CA PHE A 50 -8.82 -10.31 -1.18
C PHE A 50 -9.46 -9.58 -0.01
N CYS A 51 -9.93 -10.35 0.97
CA CYS A 51 -10.32 -9.82 2.26
C CYS A 51 -9.74 -10.72 3.37
N ARG A 52 -9.22 -10.10 4.41
CA ARG A 52 -8.81 -10.78 5.65
C ARG A 52 -9.64 -10.24 6.80
N ILE A 53 -10.05 -11.13 7.70
CA ILE A 53 -10.81 -10.79 8.91
C ILE A 53 -10.16 -11.49 10.09
N ASP A 54 -9.88 -10.74 11.17
CA ASP A 54 -9.29 -11.28 12.39
C ASP A 54 -9.80 -10.51 13.63
N ASP A 55 -9.65 -11.10 14.80
CA ASP A 55 -9.85 -10.44 16.09
C ASP A 55 -8.62 -9.59 16.50
N LYS A 56 -7.50 -9.74 15.79
CA LYS A 56 -6.23 -9.02 16.01
C LYS A 56 -5.87 -8.14 14.81
N PRO A 57 -5.06 -7.08 15.01
CA PRO A 57 -4.54 -6.26 13.91
C PRO A 57 -3.82 -7.09 12.85
N ILE A 58 -4.17 -6.88 11.59
CA ILE A 58 -3.64 -7.63 10.44
C ILE A 58 -2.40 -6.93 9.92
N ARG A 59 -1.23 -7.58 10.01
CA ARG A 59 0.06 -7.03 9.56
C ARG A 59 0.51 -7.56 8.20
N VAL A 60 0.00 -8.70 7.79
CA VAL A 60 0.41 -9.41 6.57
C VAL A 60 0.06 -8.62 5.31
N ARG A 61 1.02 -8.52 4.37
CA ARG A 61 0.88 -7.80 3.09
C ARG A 61 1.02 -8.68 1.85
N GLU A 62 1.16 -9.98 2.02
CA GLU A 62 1.15 -10.93 0.91
C GLU A 62 -0.26 -11.13 0.33
N PRO A 63 -0.43 -11.56 -0.92
CA PRO A 63 -1.71 -12.04 -1.44
C PRO A 63 -2.27 -13.20 -0.59
N VAL A 64 -3.57 -13.47 -0.71
CA VAL A 64 -4.17 -14.66 -0.07
C VAL A 64 -3.79 -15.90 -0.88
N MET A 65 -2.72 -16.58 -0.43
CA MET A 65 -2.19 -17.80 -1.08
C MET A 65 -3.01 -19.04 -0.69
N HIS A 66 -3.51 -19.10 0.55
CA HIS A 66 -4.28 -20.21 1.09
C HIS A 66 -5.65 -19.70 1.57
N PRO A 67 -6.64 -19.60 0.66
CA PRO A 67 -7.96 -19.10 1.03
C PRO A 67 -8.76 -20.10 1.87
N ASP A 68 -9.38 -19.59 2.94
CA ASP A 68 -10.38 -20.32 3.71
C ASP A 68 -11.76 -20.25 3.06
N VAL A 69 -12.02 -19.16 2.31
CA VAL A 69 -13.25 -18.96 1.54
C VAL A 69 -12.94 -18.45 0.15
N ILE A 70 -13.55 -19.05 -0.86
CA ILE A 70 -13.48 -18.60 -2.24
C ILE A 70 -14.87 -18.16 -2.70
N VAL A 71 -14.98 -16.92 -3.17
CA VAL A 71 -16.22 -16.39 -3.76
C VAL A 71 -16.00 -16.22 -5.27
N ILE A 72 -16.87 -16.84 -6.08
CA ILE A 72 -16.76 -16.82 -7.53
C ILE A 72 -17.95 -16.05 -8.10
N GLN A 73 -17.72 -14.81 -8.51
CA GLN A 73 -18.74 -13.94 -9.10
C GLN A 73 -19.07 -14.31 -10.55
N ASP A 74 -18.06 -14.82 -11.29
CA ASP A 74 -18.24 -15.25 -12.67
C ASP A 74 -17.87 -16.73 -12.82
N PRO A 75 -18.86 -17.63 -12.97
CA PRO A 75 -18.60 -19.06 -13.07
C PRO A 75 -17.83 -19.47 -14.33
N THR A 76 -17.74 -18.61 -15.35
CA THR A 76 -16.92 -18.91 -16.54
C THR A 76 -15.43 -18.99 -16.21
N LEU A 77 -14.99 -18.40 -15.09
CA LEU A 77 -13.60 -18.45 -14.63
C LEU A 77 -13.19 -19.85 -14.16
N LEU A 78 -14.12 -20.71 -13.78
CA LEU A 78 -13.86 -22.09 -13.37
C LEU A 78 -13.06 -22.90 -14.40
N HIS A 79 -13.17 -22.52 -15.68
CA HIS A 79 -12.52 -23.20 -16.80
C HIS A 79 -11.40 -22.37 -17.47
N GLN A 80 -11.09 -21.18 -16.93
CA GLN A 80 -10.13 -20.25 -17.55
C GLN A 80 -8.91 -20.01 -16.69
N VAL A 81 -9.07 -20.02 -15.38
CA VAL A 81 -8.01 -19.79 -14.40
C VAL A 81 -8.14 -20.80 -13.27
N ASP A 82 -7.02 -21.11 -12.62
CA ASP A 82 -7.06 -21.95 -11.43
C ASP A 82 -7.58 -21.14 -10.23
N VAL A 83 -8.91 -21.09 -10.07
CA VAL A 83 -9.57 -20.38 -8.96
C VAL A 83 -9.38 -21.09 -7.62
N PHE A 84 -8.95 -22.35 -7.62
CA PHE A 84 -8.82 -23.20 -6.44
C PHE A 84 -7.38 -23.29 -5.91
N GLU A 85 -6.41 -22.69 -6.60
CA GLU A 85 -5.01 -22.72 -6.19
C GLU A 85 -4.85 -22.40 -4.71
N GLY A 86 -4.16 -23.28 -3.97
CA GLY A 86 -3.88 -23.13 -2.54
C GLY A 86 -5.06 -23.36 -1.58
N ALA A 87 -6.25 -23.70 -2.09
CA ALA A 87 -7.39 -24.02 -1.23
C ALA A 87 -7.19 -25.35 -0.49
N SER A 88 -7.57 -25.39 0.78
CA SER A 88 -7.57 -26.62 1.58
C SER A 88 -8.88 -27.40 1.39
N GLN A 89 -8.93 -28.64 1.92
CA GLN A 89 -10.16 -29.44 1.95
C GLN A 89 -11.25 -28.84 2.86
N ASP A 90 -10.89 -27.93 3.75
CA ASP A 90 -11.81 -27.22 4.63
C ASP A 90 -12.35 -25.92 4.04
N ALA A 91 -11.86 -25.54 2.85
CA ALA A 91 -12.25 -24.29 2.19
C ALA A 91 -13.76 -24.26 1.88
N LEU A 92 -14.36 -23.07 2.03
CA LEU A 92 -15.74 -22.81 1.67
C LEU A 92 -15.81 -22.17 0.27
N LEU A 93 -16.78 -22.59 -0.53
CA LEU A 93 -17.03 -22.03 -1.86
C LEU A 93 -18.42 -21.39 -1.93
N VAL A 94 -18.47 -20.15 -2.45
CA VAL A 94 -19.72 -19.46 -2.80
C VAL A 94 -19.67 -19.10 -4.27
N ILE A 95 -20.52 -19.69 -5.07
CA ILE A 95 -20.50 -19.59 -6.53
C ILE A 95 -21.77 -18.93 -7.03
N ASN A 96 -21.62 -17.89 -7.86
CA ASN A 96 -22.74 -17.26 -8.55
C ASN A 96 -23.31 -18.20 -9.63
N SER A 97 -24.33 -18.95 -9.30
CA SER A 97 -24.99 -19.86 -10.26
C SER A 97 -26.41 -20.19 -9.81
N ALA A 98 -27.34 -20.22 -10.78
CA ALA A 98 -28.67 -20.81 -10.61
C ALA A 98 -28.67 -22.32 -10.86
N ARG A 99 -27.57 -22.91 -11.36
CA ARG A 99 -27.40 -24.33 -11.57
C ARG A 99 -26.81 -25.00 -10.33
N PRO A 100 -27.18 -26.25 -10.06
CA PRO A 100 -26.59 -27.01 -8.97
C PRO A 100 -25.08 -27.26 -9.21
N VAL A 101 -24.35 -27.52 -8.14
CA VAL A 101 -22.89 -27.77 -8.15
C VAL A 101 -22.50 -28.87 -9.15
N ALA A 102 -23.33 -29.94 -9.28
CA ALA A 102 -23.07 -31.07 -10.19
C ALA A 102 -22.94 -30.64 -11.67
N ASP A 103 -23.59 -29.55 -12.06
CA ASP A 103 -23.61 -29.05 -13.44
C ASP A 103 -22.50 -28.03 -13.74
N LEU A 104 -21.62 -27.72 -12.78
CA LEU A 104 -20.57 -26.71 -12.92
C LEU A 104 -19.22 -27.29 -13.39
N GLY A 105 -19.10 -28.62 -13.53
CA GLY A 105 -17.87 -29.27 -13.98
C GLY A 105 -16.72 -29.23 -12.97
N ILE A 106 -17.02 -29.04 -11.68
CA ILE A 106 -16.03 -28.98 -10.57
C ILE A 106 -16.08 -30.21 -9.65
N ALA A 107 -16.65 -31.31 -10.13
CA ALA A 107 -16.88 -32.52 -9.32
C ALA A 107 -15.60 -33.10 -8.70
N GLU A 108 -14.49 -33.09 -9.44
CA GLU A 108 -13.20 -33.57 -8.95
C GLU A 108 -12.71 -32.78 -7.74
N PHE A 109 -12.77 -31.45 -7.79
CA PHE A 109 -12.40 -30.59 -6.67
C PHE A 109 -13.41 -30.66 -5.52
N SER A 110 -14.70 -30.56 -5.83
CA SER A 110 -15.77 -30.52 -4.80
C SER A 110 -15.92 -31.81 -4.02
N SER A 111 -15.55 -32.96 -4.62
CA SER A 111 -15.59 -34.28 -3.91
C SER A 111 -14.55 -34.36 -2.78
N GLY A 112 -13.50 -33.56 -2.81
CA GLY A 112 -12.50 -33.47 -1.75
C GLY A 112 -12.87 -32.55 -0.59
N LEU A 113 -13.96 -31.77 -0.73
CA LEU A 113 -14.40 -30.83 0.29
C LEU A 113 -15.39 -31.48 1.27
N ARG A 114 -15.49 -30.92 2.48
CA ARG A 114 -16.48 -31.35 3.45
C ARG A 114 -17.93 -31.15 2.95
N PRO A 115 -18.90 -31.98 3.33
CA PRO A 115 -20.29 -31.77 2.97
C PRO A 115 -20.82 -30.39 3.38
N GLY A 116 -21.52 -29.70 2.47
CA GLY A 116 -22.04 -28.34 2.70
C GLY A 116 -21.00 -27.22 2.58
N ALA A 117 -19.77 -27.52 2.11
CA ALA A 117 -18.74 -26.50 1.86
C ALA A 117 -18.96 -25.71 0.57
N VAL A 118 -19.76 -26.21 -0.36
CA VAL A 118 -20.05 -25.54 -1.64
C VAL A 118 -21.51 -25.07 -1.64
N LEU A 119 -21.67 -23.78 -1.92
CA LEU A 119 -22.96 -23.12 -2.03
C LEU A 119 -23.09 -22.45 -3.40
N THR A 120 -24.18 -22.70 -4.12
CA THR A 120 -24.54 -21.95 -5.31
C THR A 120 -25.61 -20.90 -4.96
N VAL A 121 -25.41 -19.69 -5.44
CA VAL A 121 -26.31 -18.54 -5.22
C VAL A 121 -26.67 -17.95 -6.57
N PRO A 122 -27.96 -17.81 -6.94
CA PRO A 122 -28.38 -17.15 -8.20
C PRO A 122 -28.26 -15.62 -8.06
N ALA A 123 -27.03 -15.14 -7.80
CA ALA A 123 -26.81 -13.76 -7.40
C ALA A 123 -27.04 -12.77 -8.52
N THR A 124 -26.78 -13.17 -9.78
CA THR A 124 -27.07 -12.33 -10.95
C THR A 124 -28.56 -12.12 -11.13
N GLU A 125 -29.37 -13.17 -11.00
CA GLU A 125 -30.82 -13.14 -11.09
C GLU A 125 -31.43 -12.29 -9.97
N LEU A 126 -30.94 -12.47 -8.74
CA LEU A 126 -31.36 -11.67 -7.59
C LEU A 126 -31.00 -10.19 -7.77
N ALA A 127 -29.80 -9.88 -8.26
CA ALA A 127 -29.41 -8.50 -8.55
C ALA A 127 -30.28 -7.90 -9.66
N GLN A 128 -30.59 -8.66 -10.71
CA GLN A 128 -31.49 -8.21 -11.77
C GLN A 128 -32.90 -7.95 -11.25
N GLN A 129 -33.41 -8.80 -10.36
CA GLN A 129 -34.74 -8.69 -9.77
C GLN A 129 -34.88 -7.48 -8.85
N TYR A 130 -33.92 -7.24 -7.96
CA TYR A 130 -34.04 -6.23 -6.89
C TYR A 130 -33.38 -4.89 -7.24
N VAL A 131 -32.38 -4.88 -8.12
CA VAL A 131 -31.60 -3.67 -8.48
C VAL A 131 -31.82 -3.25 -9.94
N GLY A 132 -32.26 -4.19 -10.80
CA GLY A 132 -32.43 -3.96 -12.24
C GLY A 132 -31.11 -4.03 -13.03
N ARG A 133 -30.02 -4.51 -12.43
CA ARG A 133 -28.70 -4.67 -13.04
C ARG A 133 -28.06 -6.00 -12.66
N PRO A 134 -27.39 -6.71 -13.58
CA PRO A 134 -26.82 -8.04 -13.31
C PRO A 134 -25.45 -7.94 -12.62
N VAL A 135 -25.36 -7.26 -11.47
CA VAL A 135 -24.11 -7.09 -10.70
C VAL A 135 -24.21 -7.90 -9.40
N PRO A 136 -23.60 -9.11 -9.34
CA PRO A 136 -23.88 -10.12 -8.32
C PRO A 136 -23.22 -9.86 -6.97
N ASN A 137 -22.32 -8.87 -6.86
CA ASN A 137 -21.44 -8.67 -5.72
C ASN A 137 -22.17 -8.62 -4.36
N ALA A 138 -23.17 -7.76 -4.20
CA ALA A 138 -23.90 -7.61 -2.93
C ALA A 138 -24.71 -8.87 -2.56
N ALA A 139 -25.36 -9.51 -3.53
CA ALA A 139 -26.11 -10.73 -3.29
C ALA A 139 -25.19 -11.89 -2.83
N LEU A 140 -24.02 -12.05 -3.44
CA LEU A 140 -23.05 -13.07 -3.03
C LEU A 140 -22.55 -12.88 -1.59
N LEU A 141 -22.46 -11.63 -1.09
CA LEU A 141 -22.12 -11.38 0.31
C LEU A 141 -23.18 -11.90 1.28
N GLY A 142 -24.46 -11.93 0.86
CA GLY A 142 -25.50 -12.62 1.63
C GLY A 142 -25.26 -14.12 1.73
N GLY A 143 -24.93 -14.77 0.62
CA GLY A 143 -24.53 -16.19 0.59
C GLY A 143 -23.27 -16.45 1.43
N PHE A 144 -22.26 -15.60 1.31
CA PHE A 144 -21.05 -15.66 2.14
C PHE A 144 -21.37 -15.60 3.64
N ALA A 145 -22.21 -14.65 4.06
CA ALA A 145 -22.60 -14.51 5.46
C ALA A 145 -23.31 -15.77 6.00
N ALA A 146 -24.17 -16.39 5.18
CA ALA A 146 -24.88 -17.62 5.55
C ALA A 146 -23.97 -18.84 5.71
N VAL A 147 -22.98 -19.03 4.82
CA VAL A 147 -22.12 -20.21 4.84
C VAL A 147 -20.98 -20.07 5.84
N SER A 148 -20.37 -18.89 5.94
CA SER A 148 -19.19 -18.68 6.78
C SER A 148 -19.53 -18.32 8.23
N GLY A 149 -20.65 -17.61 8.46
CA GLY A 149 -20.98 -17.03 9.76
C GLY A 149 -19.97 -15.99 10.26
N ALA A 150 -19.02 -15.56 9.41
CA ALA A 150 -17.95 -14.65 9.78
C ALA A 150 -18.42 -13.22 10.00
N VAL A 151 -19.51 -12.84 9.33
CA VAL A 151 -20.22 -11.56 9.50
C VAL A 151 -21.72 -11.80 9.47
N SER A 152 -22.50 -10.95 10.16
CA SER A 152 -23.95 -11.02 10.15
C SER A 152 -24.53 -10.41 8.86
N ILE A 153 -25.72 -10.85 8.46
CA ILE A 153 -26.43 -10.24 7.33
C ILE A 153 -26.80 -8.78 7.62
N GLU A 154 -26.94 -8.41 8.88
CA GLU A 154 -27.24 -7.04 9.29
C GLU A 154 -26.03 -6.11 9.03
N SER A 155 -24.83 -6.56 9.36
CA SER A 155 -23.61 -5.80 9.10
C SER A 155 -23.31 -5.69 7.59
N VAL A 156 -23.59 -6.73 6.82
CA VAL A 156 -23.54 -6.69 5.34
C VAL A 156 -24.53 -5.67 4.80
N ALA A 157 -25.79 -5.69 5.29
CA ALA A 157 -26.82 -4.72 4.88
C ALA A 157 -26.45 -3.27 5.23
N ALA A 158 -25.86 -3.06 6.41
CA ALA A 158 -25.38 -1.74 6.84
C ALA A 158 -24.23 -1.24 5.94
N ALA A 159 -23.23 -2.09 5.64
CA ALA A 159 -22.14 -1.76 4.74
C ALA A 159 -22.63 -1.41 3.32
N ILE A 160 -23.58 -2.18 2.77
CA ILE A 160 -24.23 -1.89 1.49
C ILE A 160 -24.93 -0.53 1.52
N SER A 161 -25.70 -0.25 2.58
CA SER A 161 -26.44 1.02 2.72
C SER A 161 -25.50 2.23 2.85
N GLY A 162 -24.37 2.07 3.50
CA GLY A 162 -23.34 3.11 3.61
C GLY A 162 -22.62 3.40 2.29
N ARG A 163 -22.52 2.39 1.41
CA ARG A 163 -21.84 2.53 0.10
C ARG A 163 -22.75 3.01 -1.02
N PHE A 164 -24.02 2.58 -1.00
CA PHE A 164 -24.99 2.85 -2.06
C PHE A 164 -26.21 3.60 -1.51
N ALA A 165 -26.43 4.79 -2.01
CA ALA A 165 -27.57 5.61 -1.58
C ALA A 165 -28.88 5.25 -2.29
N GLY A 166 -30.00 5.63 -1.70
CA GLY A 166 -31.31 5.62 -2.33
C GLY A 166 -31.85 4.26 -2.74
N ALA A 167 -32.47 4.17 -3.91
CA ALA A 167 -33.11 2.94 -4.41
C ALA A 167 -32.10 1.82 -4.69
N ILE A 168 -30.90 2.17 -5.16
CA ILE A 168 -29.84 1.20 -5.46
C ILE A 168 -29.39 0.52 -4.17
N GLY A 169 -29.18 1.26 -3.09
CA GLY A 169 -28.79 0.70 -1.78
C GLY A 169 -29.87 -0.25 -1.25
N ARG A 170 -31.13 0.18 -1.26
CA ARG A 170 -32.26 -0.67 -0.81
C ARG A 170 -32.39 -1.97 -1.65
N GLY A 171 -32.22 -1.87 -2.98
CA GLY A 171 -32.24 -3.01 -3.86
C GLY A 171 -31.12 -4.01 -3.57
N ASN A 172 -29.89 -3.54 -3.39
CA ASN A 172 -28.74 -4.39 -3.05
C ASN A 172 -28.91 -5.08 -1.67
N VAL A 173 -29.44 -4.37 -0.66
CA VAL A 173 -29.77 -4.96 0.64
C VAL A 173 -30.81 -6.06 0.48
N ALA A 174 -31.87 -5.82 -0.31
CA ALA A 174 -32.91 -6.83 -0.55
C ALA A 174 -32.34 -8.07 -1.26
N ALA A 175 -31.48 -7.88 -2.26
CA ALA A 175 -30.80 -8.99 -2.96
C ALA A 175 -29.89 -9.78 -2.01
N ALA A 176 -29.12 -9.13 -1.14
CA ALA A 176 -28.26 -9.80 -0.15
C ALA A 176 -29.07 -10.61 0.86
N ARG A 177 -30.18 -10.06 1.38
CA ARG A 177 -31.08 -10.78 2.32
C ARG A 177 -31.79 -11.97 1.64
N ALA A 178 -32.21 -11.83 0.40
CA ALA A 178 -32.81 -12.92 -0.37
C ALA A 178 -31.81 -14.06 -0.59
N ALA A 179 -30.56 -13.73 -0.96
CA ALA A 179 -29.47 -14.70 -1.11
C ALA A 179 -29.14 -15.39 0.22
N TYR A 180 -29.10 -14.66 1.33
CA TYR A 180 -28.89 -15.19 2.67
C TYR A 180 -29.96 -16.20 3.06
N GLY A 181 -31.25 -15.88 2.87
CA GLY A 181 -32.37 -16.78 3.16
C GLY A 181 -32.35 -18.03 2.30
N ALA A 182 -32.09 -17.91 1.00
CA ALA A 182 -31.94 -19.04 0.09
C ALA A 182 -30.78 -19.97 0.52
N ALA A 183 -29.65 -19.40 0.86
CA ALA A 183 -28.48 -20.13 1.33
C ALA A 183 -28.74 -20.91 2.63
N LEU A 184 -29.42 -20.31 3.61
CA LEU A 184 -29.79 -21.00 4.85
C LEU A 184 -30.72 -22.19 4.59
N THR A 185 -31.66 -22.02 3.66
CA THR A 185 -32.59 -23.10 3.27
C THR A 185 -31.82 -24.28 2.65
N GLU A 186 -30.88 -23.99 1.73
CA GLU A 186 -30.03 -25.01 1.11
C GLU A 186 -29.15 -25.74 2.13
N LEU A 187 -28.61 -24.99 3.12
CA LEU A 187 -27.80 -25.55 4.21
C LEU A 187 -28.60 -26.25 5.30
N GLY A 188 -29.94 -26.28 5.20
CA GLY A 188 -30.82 -26.85 6.24
C GLY A 188 -30.73 -26.13 7.59
N ARG A 189 -30.36 -24.86 7.59
CA ARG A 189 -30.22 -24.04 8.80
C ARG A 189 -31.49 -23.20 9.01
N PRO A 190 -32.01 -23.07 10.26
CA PRO A 190 -33.14 -22.17 10.52
C PRO A 190 -32.76 -20.72 10.23
N THR A 191 -33.67 -19.96 9.62
CA THR A 191 -33.50 -18.51 9.47
C THR A 191 -33.52 -17.89 10.86
N PRO A 192 -32.48 -17.18 11.29
CA PRO A 192 -32.48 -16.52 12.58
C PRO A 192 -33.68 -15.56 12.67
N THR A 193 -34.47 -15.66 13.72
CA THR A 193 -35.47 -14.64 14.05
C THR A 193 -34.68 -13.34 14.32
N VAL A 194 -34.87 -12.33 13.48
CA VAL A 194 -34.15 -11.08 13.53
C VAL A 194 -34.42 -10.39 14.89
N ALA A 195 -33.54 -10.57 15.84
CA ALA A 195 -33.50 -9.90 17.12
C ALA A 195 -32.24 -9.04 17.28
N GLY A 196 -31.73 -8.51 16.18
CA GLY A 196 -30.63 -7.54 16.17
C GLY A 196 -31.10 -6.23 15.56
N THR A 197 -31.10 -5.17 16.33
CA THR A 197 -31.18 -3.81 15.78
C THR A 197 -30.02 -3.69 14.79
N ALA A 198 -30.35 -3.49 13.50
CA ALA A 198 -29.34 -3.13 12.50
C ALA A 198 -28.50 -1.97 13.06
N PRO A 199 -27.17 -2.04 13.01
CA PRO A 199 -26.40 -0.87 13.36
C PRO A 199 -26.92 0.29 12.52
N ALA A 200 -27.24 1.39 13.18
CA ALA A 200 -27.75 2.59 12.49
C ALA A 200 -26.79 2.93 11.37
N ALA A 201 -27.32 3.17 10.17
CA ALA A 201 -26.50 3.67 9.07
C ALA A 201 -25.70 4.87 9.60
N ALA A 202 -24.38 4.74 9.63
CA ALA A 202 -23.53 5.83 10.10
C ALA A 202 -23.82 7.05 9.24
N ALA A 203 -24.05 8.19 9.87
CA ALA A 203 -24.17 9.47 9.17
C ALA A 203 -22.92 9.67 8.30
N ALA A 204 -23.07 10.34 7.15
CA ALA A 204 -21.93 10.69 6.33
C ALA A 204 -20.87 11.40 7.19
N PRO A 205 -19.60 10.99 7.13
CA PRO A 205 -18.57 11.58 7.97
C PRO A 205 -18.40 13.06 7.62
N VAL A 206 -18.38 13.91 8.66
CA VAL A 206 -18.10 15.34 8.51
C VAL A 206 -16.57 15.51 8.47
N PHE A 207 -16.08 16.22 7.46
CA PHE A 207 -14.66 16.55 7.35
C PHE A 207 -14.18 17.31 8.60
N GLY A 208 -12.99 16.98 9.10
CA GLY A 208 -12.41 17.64 10.29
C GLY A 208 -12.97 17.23 11.65
N ALA A 209 -14.02 16.40 11.72
CA ALA A 209 -14.62 15.99 13.00
C ALA A 209 -13.82 14.93 13.77
N GLY A 210 -12.83 14.33 13.15
CA GLY A 210 -12.12 13.18 13.70
C GLY A 210 -12.97 11.91 13.71
N ARG A 211 -12.39 10.78 13.31
CA ARG A 211 -13.13 9.51 13.28
C ARG A 211 -12.23 8.29 13.15
N VAL A 212 -12.79 7.15 13.48
CA VAL A 212 -12.23 5.85 13.16
C VAL A 212 -13.10 5.19 12.10
N GLY A 213 -12.48 4.65 11.05
CA GLY A 213 -13.24 4.03 9.95
C GLY A 213 -12.43 2.98 9.20
N GLN A 214 -13.13 2.20 8.37
CA GLN A 214 -12.54 1.33 7.36
C GLN A 214 -12.35 2.17 6.09
N ILE A 215 -11.11 2.61 5.84
CA ILE A 215 -10.80 3.66 4.87
C ILE A 215 -9.69 3.19 3.93
N GLU A 216 -9.79 3.54 2.66
CA GLU A 216 -8.73 3.34 1.68
C GLU A 216 -7.50 4.18 2.03
N GLY A 217 -6.29 3.60 1.90
CA GLY A 217 -5.04 4.30 2.24
C GLY A 217 -4.87 5.63 1.52
N SER A 218 -5.16 5.70 0.22
CA SER A 218 -5.11 6.95 -0.55
C SER A 218 -6.05 8.02 -0.01
N ARG A 219 -7.27 7.64 0.41
CA ARG A 219 -8.21 8.58 1.01
C ARG A 219 -7.76 9.04 2.40
N GLY A 220 -7.20 8.13 3.21
CA GLY A 220 -6.63 8.50 4.50
C GLY A 220 -5.51 9.53 4.36
N VAL A 221 -4.62 9.33 3.38
CA VAL A 221 -3.55 10.30 3.06
C VAL A 221 -4.12 11.64 2.58
N ALA A 222 -5.11 11.62 1.67
CA ALA A 222 -5.74 12.85 1.18
C ALA A 222 -6.37 13.67 2.31
N GLU A 223 -7.06 13.01 3.26
CA GLU A 223 -7.65 13.68 4.43
C GLU A 223 -6.57 14.23 5.36
N ALA A 224 -5.48 13.48 5.61
CA ALA A 224 -4.35 13.97 6.41
C ALA A 224 -3.72 15.23 5.80
N VAL A 225 -3.51 15.22 4.49
CA VAL A 225 -3.00 16.38 3.75
C VAL A 225 -3.97 17.57 3.84
N ALA A 226 -5.27 17.34 3.64
CA ALA A 226 -6.28 18.38 3.74
C ALA A 226 -6.35 19.00 5.15
N LEU A 227 -6.23 18.18 6.21
CA LEU A 227 -6.16 18.66 7.60
C LEU A 227 -4.93 19.54 7.88
N CYS A 228 -3.85 19.40 7.08
CA CYS A 228 -2.68 20.29 7.15
C CYS A 228 -2.88 21.62 6.43
N ARG A 229 -4.04 21.85 5.80
CA ARG A 229 -4.42 23.11 5.14
C ARG A 229 -3.39 23.57 4.09
N PRO A 230 -3.05 22.76 3.05
CA PRO A 230 -2.28 23.25 1.94
C PRO A 230 -3.09 24.32 1.19
N GLU A 231 -2.40 25.41 0.79
CA GLU A 231 -3.01 26.47 0.02
C GLU A 231 -2.93 26.22 -1.48
N VAL A 232 -1.99 25.36 -1.91
CA VAL A 232 -1.88 24.91 -3.29
C VAL A 232 -1.65 23.41 -3.35
N VAL A 233 -2.54 22.71 -4.06
CA VAL A 233 -2.39 21.31 -4.45
C VAL A 233 -2.23 21.28 -5.96
N CYS A 234 -1.07 20.83 -6.46
CA CYS A 234 -0.82 20.71 -7.88
C CYS A 234 -0.48 19.26 -8.23
N ALA A 235 -1.10 18.75 -9.28
CA ALA A 235 -0.95 17.34 -9.62
C ALA A 235 -1.14 17.03 -11.11
N TYR A 236 -0.46 15.97 -11.54
CA TYR A 236 -0.75 15.23 -12.75
C TYR A 236 -1.06 13.78 -12.35
N PRO A 237 -2.25 13.22 -12.69
CA PRO A 237 -2.65 11.89 -12.25
C PRO A 237 -1.78 10.79 -12.84
N ILE A 238 -1.23 9.93 -11.98
CA ILE A 238 -0.50 8.72 -12.35
C ILE A 238 -0.83 7.60 -11.36
N SER A 239 -1.19 6.39 -11.87
CA SER A 239 -1.42 5.24 -10.99
C SER A 239 -0.12 4.83 -10.27
N PRO A 240 -0.17 4.52 -8.93
CA PRO A 240 -1.36 4.35 -8.10
C PRO A 240 -1.70 5.55 -7.20
N GLN A 241 -1.20 6.77 -7.45
CA GLN A 241 -1.48 7.94 -6.61
C GLN A 241 -2.81 8.65 -6.97
N THR A 242 -3.43 8.33 -8.09
CA THR A 242 -4.60 9.05 -8.64
C THR A 242 -5.71 9.26 -7.61
N HIS A 243 -6.03 8.26 -6.79
CA HIS A 243 -7.08 8.37 -5.77
C HIS A 243 -6.77 9.42 -4.68
N ILE A 244 -5.49 9.72 -4.43
CA ILE A 244 -5.10 10.79 -3.49
C ILE A 244 -5.51 12.15 -4.05
N VAL A 245 -5.11 12.44 -5.29
CA VAL A 245 -5.38 13.74 -5.90
C VAL A 245 -6.85 13.93 -6.26
N GLU A 246 -7.56 12.86 -6.66
CA GLU A 246 -9.02 12.90 -6.87
C GLU A 246 -9.77 13.21 -5.56
N ALA A 247 -9.34 12.61 -4.44
CA ALA A 247 -9.95 12.89 -3.15
C ALA A 247 -9.70 14.34 -2.70
N LEU A 248 -8.48 14.88 -2.90
CA LEU A 248 -8.17 16.28 -2.60
C LEU A 248 -8.97 17.23 -3.49
N ALA A 249 -9.05 16.97 -4.79
CA ALA A 249 -9.88 17.76 -5.72
C ALA A 249 -11.36 17.76 -5.31
N ALA A 250 -11.88 16.64 -4.81
CA ALA A 250 -13.24 16.55 -4.32
C ALA A 250 -13.47 17.40 -3.05
N LEU A 251 -12.50 17.43 -2.12
CA LEU A 251 -12.56 18.26 -0.90
C LEU A 251 -12.53 19.76 -1.24
N VAL A 252 -11.65 20.18 -2.16
CA VAL A 252 -11.61 21.57 -2.63
C VAL A 252 -12.95 21.95 -3.29
N LYS A 253 -13.46 21.09 -4.17
CA LYS A 253 -14.75 21.33 -4.85
C LYS A 253 -15.94 21.38 -3.89
N ALA A 254 -15.89 20.64 -2.79
CA ALA A 254 -16.94 20.65 -1.76
C ALA A 254 -16.87 21.87 -0.83
N GLY A 255 -15.77 22.63 -0.84
CA GLY A 255 -15.50 23.71 0.10
C GLY A 255 -14.99 23.23 1.46
N ASP A 256 -14.63 21.95 1.59
CA ASP A 256 -14.09 21.37 2.83
C ASP A 256 -12.60 21.74 3.04
N LEU A 257 -11.91 22.12 1.96
CA LEU A 257 -10.51 22.59 1.99
C LEU A 257 -10.43 24.00 1.40
N GLU A 258 -10.60 25.00 2.25
CA GLU A 258 -10.51 26.43 1.92
C GLU A 258 -9.59 27.18 2.91
N PRO A 259 -8.77 28.15 2.43
CA PRO A 259 -8.49 28.46 1.02
C PRO A 259 -7.51 27.46 0.42
N CYS A 260 -7.82 26.90 -0.73
CA CYS A 260 -6.91 26.02 -1.47
C CYS A 260 -7.19 26.06 -2.98
N GLU A 261 -6.14 26.27 -3.76
CA GLU A 261 -6.20 26.15 -5.22
C GLU A 261 -5.75 24.76 -5.65
N PHE A 262 -6.63 24.02 -6.35
CA PHE A 262 -6.29 22.74 -6.97
C PHE A 262 -5.92 22.96 -8.44
N VAL A 263 -4.63 22.79 -8.78
CA VAL A 263 -4.08 23.07 -10.10
C VAL A 263 -3.80 21.77 -10.85
N ASN A 264 -4.62 21.46 -11.86
CA ASN A 264 -4.31 20.41 -12.82
C ASN A 264 -3.32 20.93 -13.86
N VAL A 265 -2.29 20.14 -14.13
CA VAL A 265 -1.23 20.45 -15.07
C VAL A 265 -1.08 19.36 -16.12
N GLU A 266 -0.29 19.62 -17.16
CA GLU A 266 -0.11 18.69 -18.31
C GLU A 266 0.99 17.65 -18.09
N SER A 267 1.78 17.78 -17.00
CA SER A 267 2.89 16.86 -16.70
C SER A 267 3.30 16.92 -15.23
N GLU A 268 4.01 15.90 -14.78
CA GLU A 268 4.59 15.87 -13.43
C GLU A 268 5.67 16.95 -13.25
N PHE A 269 6.43 17.25 -14.29
CA PHE A 269 7.40 18.36 -14.24
C PHE A 269 6.71 19.71 -14.00
N ALA A 270 5.59 19.97 -14.69
CA ALA A 270 4.79 21.15 -14.47
C ALA A 270 4.19 21.20 -13.06
N ALA A 271 3.74 20.04 -12.51
CA ALA A 271 3.24 19.96 -11.14
C ALA A 271 4.29 20.42 -10.12
N MET A 272 5.52 19.93 -10.22
CA MET A 272 6.59 20.34 -9.32
C MET A 272 6.98 21.81 -9.55
N SER A 273 6.95 22.31 -10.78
CA SER A 273 7.23 23.72 -11.09
C SER A 273 6.18 24.65 -10.47
N VAL A 274 4.90 24.29 -10.49
CA VAL A 274 3.83 25.02 -9.80
C VAL A 274 4.04 25.00 -8.28
N ALA A 275 4.38 23.81 -7.70
CA ALA A 275 4.67 23.70 -6.27
C ALA A 275 5.85 24.59 -5.84
N ILE A 276 6.91 24.67 -6.65
CA ILE A 276 8.06 25.55 -6.42
C ILE A 276 7.60 27.02 -6.43
N GLY A 277 6.84 27.44 -7.44
CA GLY A 277 6.34 28.81 -7.53
C GLY A 277 5.42 29.18 -6.37
N ALA A 278 4.49 28.29 -6.00
CA ALA A 278 3.58 28.49 -4.87
C ALA A 278 4.34 28.60 -3.54
N SER A 279 5.28 27.67 -3.29
CA SER A 279 6.09 27.69 -2.06
C SER A 279 7.02 28.92 -2.00
N ALA A 280 7.59 29.34 -3.14
CA ALA A 280 8.39 30.56 -3.20
C ALA A 280 7.55 31.84 -2.97
N ALA A 281 6.27 31.82 -3.29
CA ALA A 281 5.31 32.89 -2.97
C ALA A 281 4.79 32.83 -1.53
N GLY A 282 5.25 31.88 -0.72
CA GLY A 282 4.89 31.75 0.69
C GLY A 282 3.71 30.81 0.98
N ALA A 283 3.17 30.11 -0.02
CA ALA A 283 2.07 29.18 0.17
C ALA A 283 2.55 27.80 0.64
N ARG A 284 1.74 27.16 1.50
CA ARG A 284 1.91 25.73 1.83
C ARG A 284 1.53 24.89 0.61
N ALA A 285 2.50 24.22 0.00
CA ALA A 285 2.34 23.52 -1.26
C ALA A 285 2.45 22.00 -1.11
N TYR A 286 1.62 21.28 -1.87
CA TYR A 286 1.59 19.82 -1.90
C TYR A 286 1.47 19.27 -3.32
N THR A 287 2.12 18.14 -3.57
CA THR A 287 1.94 17.35 -4.80
C THR A 287 2.01 15.84 -4.50
N ALA A 288 1.66 15.01 -5.48
CA ALA A 288 1.79 13.55 -5.40
C ALA A 288 2.17 12.97 -6.75
N THR A 289 3.00 11.91 -6.73
CA THR A 289 3.46 11.25 -7.96
C THR A 289 3.83 9.78 -7.71
N ALA A 290 4.33 9.11 -8.76
CA ALA A 290 4.84 7.73 -8.75
C ALA A 290 5.77 7.48 -9.95
N SER A 291 6.70 6.50 -9.84
CA SER A 291 7.42 5.92 -10.98
C SER A 291 8.08 6.94 -11.92
N GLN A 292 7.77 6.84 -13.22
CA GLN A 292 8.27 7.74 -14.25
C GLN A 292 7.92 9.21 -14.00
N GLY A 293 6.77 9.47 -13.34
CA GLY A 293 6.39 10.83 -12.97
C GLY A 293 7.39 11.47 -12.02
N LEU A 294 7.87 10.71 -11.02
CA LEU A 294 8.93 11.17 -10.12
C LEU A 294 10.25 11.43 -10.87
N LEU A 295 10.60 10.55 -11.82
CA LEU A 295 11.80 10.73 -12.64
C LEU A 295 11.68 11.95 -13.57
N TYR A 296 10.50 12.20 -14.11
CA TYR A 296 10.26 13.32 -15.00
C TYR A 296 10.41 14.68 -14.30
N MET A 297 10.14 14.75 -12.99
CA MET A 297 10.36 15.97 -12.21
C MET A 297 11.76 16.08 -11.58
N ALA A 298 12.72 15.21 -11.91
CA ALA A 298 14.02 15.10 -11.23
C ALA A 298 14.78 16.43 -11.14
N GLU A 299 14.88 17.21 -12.23
CA GLU A 299 15.54 18.53 -12.22
C GLU A 299 14.86 19.48 -11.22
N ALA A 300 13.53 19.52 -11.25
CA ALA A 300 12.73 20.35 -10.36
C ALA A 300 12.87 19.93 -8.87
N LEU A 301 13.08 18.64 -8.58
CA LEU A 301 13.36 18.16 -7.22
C LEU A 301 14.66 18.76 -6.67
N TYR A 302 15.74 18.75 -7.46
CA TYR A 302 17.00 19.39 -7.07
C TYR A 302 16.84 20.90 -6.86
N ASN A 303 16.04 21.55 -7.69
CA ASN A 303 15.74 22.97 -7.54
C ASN A 303 14.97 23.25 -6.24
N ALA A 304 13.90 22.51 -5.95
CA ALA A 304 13.10 22.68 -4.73
C ALA A 304 13.97 22.59 -3.46
N SER A 305 14.82 21.56 -3.38
CA SER A 305 15.72 21.38 -2.22
C SER A 305 16.83 22.42 -2.17
N GLY A 306 17.41 22.77 -3.33
CA GLY A 306 18.45 23.79 -3.42
C GLY A 306 17.98 25.20 -3.06
N LEU A 307 16.71 25.51 -3.34
CA LEU A 307 16.05 26.75 -2.97
C LEU A 307 15.54 26.76 -1.52
N GLY A 308 15.54 25.62 -0.83
CA GLY A 308 15.06 25.52 0.55
C GLY A 308 13.55 25.70 0.71
N LEU A 309 12.76 25.14 -0.22
CA LEU A 309 11.30 25.26 -0.25
C LEU A 309 10.63 24.09 0.46
N PRO A 310 9.79 24.33 1.49
CA PRO A 310 9.16 23.29 2.29
C PRO A 310 7.93 22.69 1.60
N ILE A 311 8.17 21.96 0.51
CA ILE A 311 7.14 21.28 -0.25
C ILE A 311 6.97 19.86 0.31
N VAL A 312 5.71 19.42 0.53
CA VAL A 312 5.41 18.02 0.88
C VAL A 312 4.90 17.28 -0.34
N MET A 313 5.41 16.06 -0.55
CA MET A 313 5.01 15.23 -1.67
C MET A 313 4.74 13.79 -1.22
N THR A 314 3.65 13.19 -1.72
CA THR A 314 3.48 11.74 -1.65
C THR A 314 4.14 11.07 -2.84
N VAL A 315 4.97 10.05 -2.57
CA VAL A 315 5.43 9.10 -3.58
C VAL A 315 4.71 7.77 -3.35
N ALA A 316 3.73 7.46 -4.19
CA ALA A 316 3.08 6.16 -4.22
C ALA A 316 3.98 5.19 -5.00
N ASN A 317 4.94 4.58 -4.31
CA ASN A 317 6.05 3.85 -4.90
C ASN A 317 5.61 2.83 -5.95
N ARG A 318 6.21 2.91 -7.12
CA ARG A 318 5.96 2.05 -8.27
C ARG A 318 7.25 1.84 -9.05
N ALA A 319 7.45 0.62 -9.58
CA ALA A 319 8.60 0.26 -10.40
C ALA A 319 8.81 1.21 -11.59
N ILE A 320 10.09 1.38 -11.96
CA ILE A 320 10.48 2.18 -13.12
C ILE A 320 10.46 1.32 -14.38
N GLY A 321 9.93 1.83 -15.48
CA GLY A 321 10.08 1.25 -16.84
C GLY A 321 11.44 1.62 -17.46
N ALA A 322 11.91 0.97 -18.49
CA ALA A 322 11.38 -0.15 -19.23
C ALA A 322 11.99 -1.48 -18.76
N PRO A 323 11.26 -2.60 -18.88
CA PRO A 323 9.89 -2.69 -19.39
C PRO A 323 8.87 -2.01 -18.48
N ILE A 324 7.69 -1.63 -19.02
CA ILE A 324 6.66 -0.97 -18.21
C ILE A 324 6.14 -1.93 -17.13
N ASN A 325 6.07 -1.43 -15.92
CA ASN A 325 5.53 -2.15 -14.77
C ASN A 325 4.74 -1.15 -13.92
N ILE A 326 3.55 -1.54 -13.45
CA ILE A 326 2.69 -0.64 -12.67
C ILE A 326 2.66 -0.98 -11.18
N TRP A 327 3.28 -2.11 -10.77
CA TRP A 327 3.27 -2.57 -9.39
C TRP A 327 4.39 -1.95 -8.58
N ASN A 328 4.29 -2.10 -7.28
CA ASN A 328 5.17 -1.42 -6.36
C ASN A 328 6.57 -2.04 -6.26
N ASP A 329 7.53 -1.19 -6.24
CA ASP A 329 8.84 -1.34 -5.62
C ASP A 329 9.37 0.07 -5.25
N HIS A 330 10.55 0.17 -4.69
CA HIS A 330 11.10 1.45 -4.24
C HIS A 330 12.06 2.10 -5.24
N SER A 331 12.16 1.58 -6.45
CA SER A 331 13.14 2.05 -7.46
C SER A 331 12.99 3.53 -7.78
N ASP A 332 11.74 4.03 -7.80
CA ASP A 332 11.43 5.44 -8.09
C ASP A 332 12.02 6.39 -7.03
N ALA A 333 11.64 6.28 -5.77
CA ALA A 333 12.17 7.12 -4.70
C ALA A 333 13.66 6.91 -4.46
N MET A 334 14.16 5.66 -4.60
CA MET A 334 15.58 5.36 -4.46
C MET A 334 16.44 5.99 -5.56
N SER A 335 15.89 6.20 -6.77
CA SER A 335 16.58 6.91 -7.84
C SER A 335 16.80 8.40 -7.52
N GLN A 336 15.96 8.98 -6.65
CA GLN A 336 15.98 10.38 -6.23
C GLN A 336 16.58 10.60 -4.83
N ARG A 337 17.25 9.60 -4.25
CA ARG A 337 17.80 9.65 -2.88
C ARG A 337 18.82 10.76 -2.64
N ASP A 338 19.44 11.27 -3.70
CA ASP A 338 20.50 12.26 -3.61
C ASP A 338 20.06 13.68 -4.02
N CYS A 339 18.74 13.89 -4.26
CA CYS A 339 18.19 15.18 -4.68
C CYS A 339 18.03 16.22 -3.55
N GLY A 340 18.37 15.86 -2.29
CA GLY A 340 18.30 16.77 -1.14
C GLY A 340 16.93 16.80 -0.44
N TRP A 341 15.99 15.95 -0.81
CA TRP A 341 14.72 15.78 -0.11
C TRP A 341 14.87 14.88 1.11
N ILE A 342 14.11 15.15 2.15
CA ILE A 342 13.89 14.19 3.24
C ILE A 342 12.98 13.08 2.70
N GLN A 343 13.34 11.81 2.94
CA GLN A 343 12.59 10.64 2.50
C GLN A 343 12.11 9.82 3.69
N LEU A 344 10.80 9.76 3.91
CA LEU A 344 10.14 9.01 4.96
C LEU A 344 9.32 7.86 4.37
N TYR A 345 9.54 6.63 4.84
CA TYR A 345 8.87 5.42 4.35
C TYR A 345 7.85 4.91 5.35
N ALA A 346 6.60 4.78 4.92
CA ALA A 346 5.50 4.29 5.73
C ALA A 346 5.39 2.75 5.70
N GLU A 347 5.23 2.14 6.88
CA GLU A 347 4.98 0.71 7.02
C GLU A 347 3.49 0.37 6.85
N THR A 348 2.60 1.24 7.31
CA THR A 348 1.14 1.02 7.34
C THR A 348 0.39 2.24 6.81
N ASN A 349 -0.89 2.07 6.47
CA ASN A 349 -1.73 3.20 6.08
C ASN A 349 -1.92 4.23 7.19
N GLN A 350 -1.99 3.79 8.46
CA GLN A 350 -2.03 4.73 9.58
C GLN A 350 -0.74 5.53 9.67
N GLU A 351 0.41 4.88 9.49
CA GLU A 351 1.68 5.59 9.49
C GLU A 351 1.82 6.52 8.29
N ALA A 352 1.34 6.12 7.09
CA ALA A 352 1.34 7.01 5.93
C ALA A 352 0.56 8.30 6.22
N LEU A 353 -0.64 8.19 6.79
CA LEU A 353 -1.45 9.31 7.25
C LEU A 353 -0.68 10.20 8.24
N ASP A 354 -0.15 9.59 9.29
CA ASP A 354 0.52 10.30 10.38
C ASP A 354 1.82 10.98 9.93
N LEU A 355 2.56 10.33 9.02
CA LEU A 355 3.79 10.90 8.44
C LEU A 355 3.51 12.12 7.57
N HIS A 356 2.35 12.21 6.89
CA HIS A 356 2.02 13.43 6.14
C HIS A 356 1.84 14.63 7.06
N ILE A 357 1.17 14.46 8.21
CA ILE A 357 1.02 15.52 9.21
C ILE A 357 2.38 15.94 9.77
N GLN A 358 3.25 14.97 10.07
CA GLN A 358 4.62 15.25 10.54
C GLN A 358 5.50 15.88 9.46
N ALA A 359 5.33 15.48 8.20
CA ALA A 359 6.11 15.95 7.06
C ALA A 359 5.97 17.46 6.83
N PHE A 360 4.74 18.00 6.94
CA PHE A 360 4.54 19.46 6.84
C PHE A 360 5.32 20.19 7.93
N ARG A 361 5.24 19.74 9.17
CA ARG A 361 5.98 20.35 10.28
C ARG A 361 7.51 20.26 10.08
N ILE A 362 8.01 19.09 9.72
CA ILE A 362 9.45 18.89 9.45
C ILE A 362 9.92 19.77 8.30
N ALA A 363 9.16 19.84 7.21
CA ALA A 363 9.49 20.65 6.04
C ALA A 363 9.59 22.14 6.39
N GLU A 364 8.61 22.66 7.12
CA GLU A 364 8.50 24.06 7.48
C GLU A 364 9.57 24.48 8.49
N GLU A 365 9.85 23.67 9.52
CA GLU A 365 10.88 23.96 10.51
C GLU A 365 12.28 23.97 9.91
N LEU A 366 12.56 23.11 8.91
CA LEU A 366 13.89 23.03 8.26
C LEU A 366 14.02 23.86 6.99
N SER A 367 12.92 24.34 6.41
CA SER A 367 12.88 24.85 5.03
C SER A 367 13.52 23.85 4.05
N LEU A 368 13.07 22.60 4.11
CA LEU A 368 13.47 21.50 3.24
C LEU A 368 12.24 20.76 2.73
N PRO A 369 12.25 20.30 1.48
CA PRO A 369 11.15 19.49 0.98
C PRO A 369 11.19 18.06 1.55
N VAL A 370 10.00 17.48 1.75
CA VAL A 370 9.82 16.14 2.31
C VAL A 370 8.97 15.30 1.39
N MET A 371 9.42 14.09 1.06
CA MET A 371 8.61 13.07 0.40
C MET A 371 8.24 11.95 1.39
N VAL A 372 6.94 11.67 1.46
CA VAL A 372 6.41 10.50 2.16
C VAL A 372 6.20 9.39 1.15
N CYS A 373 6.97 8.32 1.30
CA CYS A 373 6.94 7.14 0.43
C CYS A 373 5.99 6.10 1.01
N MET A 374 5.03 5.66 0.22
CA MET A 374 4.11 4.59 0.56
C MET A 374 4.01 3.56 -0.57
N ASP A 375 3.96 2.29 -0.22
CA ASP A 375 3.91 1.20 -1.19
C ASP A 375 2.67 1.29 -2.07
N GLY A 376 2.87 1.58 -3.35
CA GLY A 376 1.81 1.71 -4.34
C GLY A 376 0.98 0.43 -4.44
N PHE A 377 -0.32 0.56 -4.60
CA PHE A 377 -1.32 -0.49 -4.53
C PHE A 377 -1.42 -1.18 -3.16
N VAL A 378 -0.32 -1.66 -2.59
CA VAL A 378 -0.32 -2.42 -1.32
C VAL A 378 -0.86 -1.59 -0.16
N LEU A 379 -0.49 -0.32 -0.08
CA LEU A 379 -1.01 0.63 0.89
C LEU A 379 -2.08 1.53 0.26
N THR A 380 -1.82 2.11 -0.92
CA THR A 380 -2.71 3.11 -1.51
C THR A 380 -4.15 2.62 -1.70
N HIS A 381 -4.35 1.35 -2.07
CA HIS A 381 -5.68 0.79 -2.39
C HIS A 381 -6.20 -0.19 -1.32
N ALA A 382 -5.44 -0.42 -0.26
CA ALA A 382 -5.93 -1.25 0.83
C ALA A 382 -6.92 -0.48 1.70
N HIS A 383 -8.08 -1.09 1.97
CA HIS A 383 -9.05 -0.61 2.95
C HIS A 383 -8.73 -1.23 4.31
N GLU A 384 -8.44 -0.38 5.29
CA GLU A 384 -8.04 -0.77 6.63
C GLU A 384 -8.65 0.16 7.67
N ARG A 385 -8.61 -0.26 8.93
CA ARG A 385 -8.98 0.60 10.05
C ARG A 385 -7.99 1.75 10.16
N LEU A 386 -8.47 2.98 9.95
CA LEU A 386 -7.71 4.21 10.12
C LEU A 386 -8.39 5.12 11.16
N GLU A 387 -7.57 5.81 11.91
CA GLU A 387 -7.97 6.87 12.82
C GLU A 387 -7.57 8.22 12.24
N ILE A 388 -8.55 8.94 11.73
CA ILE A 388 -8.40 10.30 11.20
C ILE A 388 -8.53 11.28 12.39
N PRO A 389 -7.54 12.16 12.64
CA PRO A 389 -7.63 13.13 13.73
C PRO A 389 -8.65 14.23 13.43
N ALA A 390 -9.09 14.90 14.48
CA ALA A 390 -9.89 16.12 14.32
C ALA A 390 -9.01 17.29 13.84
N GLN A 391 -9.60 18.24 13.09
CA GLN A 391 -8.90 19.42 12.58
C GLN A 391 -8.18 20.20 13.70
N GLU A 392 -8.87 20.41 14.82
CA GLU A 392 -8.30 21.14 15.97
C GLU A 392 -7.08 20.43 16.59
N GLN A 393 -7.00 19.11 16.49
CA GLN A 393 -5.81 18.38 16.95
C GLN A 393 -4.63 18.64 16.02
N VAL A 394 -4.89 18.67 14.70
CA VAL A 394 -3.85 18.96 13.71
C VAL A 394 -3.40 20.41 13.80
N ASP A 395 -4.33 21.35 13.94
CA ASP A 395 -4.03 22.79 14.08
C ASP A 395 -3.15 23.08 15.32
N ARG A 396 -3.32 22.33 16.42
CA ARG A 396 -2.44 22.45 17.60
C ARG A 396 -1.05 21.87 17.39
N PHE A 397 -0.93 20.84 16.56
CA PHE A 397 0.35 20.21 16.25
C PHE A 397 1.12 20.93 15.14
N LEU A 398 0.41 21.42 14.13
CA LEU A 398 0.94 22.14 12.98
C LEU A 398 0.35 23.56 12.97
N PRO A 399 1.08 24.55 13.50
CA PRO A 399 0.64 25.95 13.48
C PRO A 399 0.56 26.53 12.07
N GLY A 400 0.04 27.75 11.98
CA GLY A 400 0.05 28.50 10.71
C GLY A 400 1.46 28.61 10.13
N TYR A 401 1.56 28.42 8.82
CA TYR A 401 2.86 28.47 8.13
C TYR A 401 3.37 29.92 8.04
N GLU A 402 4.61 30.13 8.45
CA GLU A 402 5.36 31.39 8.32
C GLU A 402 6.62 31.12 7.49
N PRO A 403 6.64 31.53 6.20
CA PRO A 403 7.77 31.23 5.32
C PRO A 403 9.03 32.01 5.75
N ARG A 404 10.18 31.33 5.75
CA ARG A 404 11.48 31.96 6.02
C ARG A 404 11.92 32.89 4.92
N GLN A 405 11.48 32.62 3.71
CA GLN A 405 11.78 33.43 2.52
C GLN A 405 10.57 33.43 1.61
N VAL A 406 10.29 34.58 1.03
CA VAL A 406 9.14 34.77 0.13
C VAL A 406 9.55 35.72 -0.99
N LEU A 407 9.03 35.47 -2.19
CA LEU A 407 9.11 36.43 -3.29
C LEU A 407 8.11 37.56 -3.03
N ASP A 408 8.62 38.66 -2.48
CA ASP A 408 7.83 39.86 -2.20
C ASP A 408 8.09 40.93 -3.29
N PRO A 409 7.07 41.33 -4.05
CA PRO A 409 7.23 42.39 -5.06
C PRO A 409 7.64 43.74 -4.48
N ASP A 410 7.30 44.05 -3.21
CA ASP A 410 7.60 45.31 -2.54
C ASP A 410 9.01 45.33 -1.93
N ASP A 411 9.57 44.12 -1.61
CA ASP A 411 10.95 43.92 -1.18
C ASP A 411 11.60 42.81 -2.02
N PRO A 412 11.91 43.05 -3.29
CA PRO A 412 12.32 42.03 -4.24
C PRO A 412 13.66 41.39 -3.89
N VAL A 413 13.68 40.08 -3.68
CA VAL A 413 14.86 39.26 -3.47
C VAL A 413 14.95 38.14 -4.52
N SER A 414 16.18 37.74 -4.84
CA SER A 414 16.39 36.54 -5.66
C SER A 414 16.55 35.31 -4.78
N ILE A 415 15.66 34.34 -4.90
CA ILE A 415 15.77 33.08 -4.17
C ILE A 415 16.73 32.11 -4.84
N GLY A 416 16.96 32.20 -6.15
CA GLY A 416 17.83 31.32 -6.93
C GLY A 416 18.99 32.10 -7.60
N ALA A 417 20.04 32.42 -6.87
CA ALA A 417 21.23 33.06 -7.44
C ALA A 417 22.12 32.05 -8.18
N MET A 418 22.77 32.50 -9.24
CA MET A 418 23.91 31.79 -9.84
C MET A 418 25.12 31.91 -8.91
N VAL A 419 25.69 30.78 -8.50
CA VAL A 419 26.82 30.69 -7.58
C VAL A 419 28.02 30.12 -8.32
N GLY A 420 29.15 30.84 -8.29
CA GLY A 420 30.41 30.42 -8.90
C GLY A 420 31.21 29.44 -8.01
N PRO A 421 32.37 29.00 -8.51
CA PRO A 421 33.22 28.03 -7.81
C PRO A 421 33.73 28.52 -6.45
N GLU A 422 33.76 29.82 -6.24
CA GLU A 422 34.22 30.47 -5.00
C GLU A 422 33.29 30.24 -3.79
N ALA A 423 32.01 29.87 -4.00
CA ALA A 423 31.05 29.72 -2.92
C ALA A 423 30.12 28.47 -3.07
N PHE A 424 30.22 27.74 -4.17
CA PHE A 424 29.29 26.59 -4.41
C PHE A 424 29.45 25.48 -3.37
N THR A 425 30.67 25.21 -2.91
CA THR A 425 30.95 24.22 -1.87
C THR A 425 30.25 24.57 -0.56
N GLU A 426 30.31 25.86 -0.15
CA GLU A 426 29.66 26.35 1.06
C GLU A 426 28.14 26.24 0.99
N VAL A 427 27.55 26.58 -0.15
CA VAL A 427 26.10 26.40 -0.37
C VAL A 427 25.70 24.92 -0.26
N ARG A 428 26.46 24.02 -0.87
CA ARG A 428 26.19 22.56 -0.77
C ARG A 428 26.41 22.03 0.65
N TYR A 429 27.41 22.53 1.36
CA TYR A 429 27.62 22.18 2.77
C TYR A 429 26.46 22.62 3.66
N LEU A 430 25.89 23.81 3.45
CA LEU A 430 24.73 24.26 4.21
C LEU A 430 23.49 23.38 3.95
N ALA A 431 23.27 22.91 2.73
CA ALA A 431 22.22 21.95 2.42
C ALA A 431 22.45 20.61 3.16
N HIS A 432 23.69 20.12 3.20
CA HIS A 432 24.06 18.94 3.97
C HIS A 432 23.84 19.13 5.47
N ALA A 433 24.25 20.27 6.03
CA ALA A 433 24.06 20.58 7.45
C ALA A 433 22.57 20.60 7.85
N ARG A 434 21.68 21.13 7.01
CA ARG A 434 20.23 21.09 7.24
C ARG A 434 19.68 19.66 7.22
N GLN A 435 20.16 18.81 6.31
CA GLN A 435 19.81 17.38 6.32
C GLN A 435 20.30 16.70 7.61
N ALA A 436 21.49 17.06 8.12
CA ALA A 436 21.98 16.53 9.40
C ALA A 436 21.11 16.98 10.58
N GLN A 437 20.61 18.22 10.60
CA GLN A 437 19.68 18.72 11.61
C GLN A 437 18.36 17.92 11.62
N ALA A 438 17.91 17.39 10.48
CA ALA A 438 16.72 16.58 10.41
C ALA A 438 16.84 15.27 11.23
N LEU A 439 18.06 14.75 11.47
CA LEU A 439 18.27 13.57 12.31
C LEU A 439 17.90 13.82 13.79
N GLU A 440 17.98 15.06 14.25
CA GLU A 440 17.57 15.47 15.59
C GLU A 440 16.08 15.84 15.61
N LEU A 441 15.63 16.60 14.61
CA LEU A 441 14.26 17.09 14.56
C LEU A 441 13.20 15.98 14.34
N ILE A 442 13.46 15.00 13.47
CA ILE A 442 12.50 13.95 13.16
C ILE A 442 12.07 13.16 14.41
N PRO A 443 12.97 12.72 15.32
CA PRO A 443 12.58 12.10 16.58
C PRO A 443 11.75 13.02 17.48
N ASP A 444 12.10 14.30 17.56
CA ASP A 444 11.38 15.26 18.40
C ASP A 444 9.96 15.51 17.90
N VAL A 445 9.80 15.64 16.59
CA VAL A 445 8.48 15.75 15.94
C VAL A 445 7.66 14.49 16.18
N ALA A 446 8.26 13.30 16.06
CA ALA A 446 7.58 12.03 16.31
C ALA A 446 7.14 11.88 17.79
N ALA A 447 7.98 12.32 18.74
CA ALA A 447 7.65 12.32 20.17
C ALA A 447 6.51 13.32 20.46
N CYS A 448 6.59 14.52 19.89
CA CYS A 448 5.52 15.52 19.99
C CYS A 448 4.21 14.99 19.39
N PHE A 449 4.28 14.33 18.22
CA PHE A 449 3.12 13.69 17.59
C PHE A 449 2.49 12.65 18.52
N ALA A 450 3.30 11.77 19.10
CA ALA A 450 2.82 10.75 20.03
C ALA A 450 2.09 11.36 21.24
N GLY A 451 2.60 12.47 21.78
CA GLY A 451 1.96 13.20 22.88
C GLY A 451 0.62 13.83 22.51
N HIS A 452 0.46 14.32 21.27
CA HIS A 452 -0.76 14.97 20.80
C HIS A 452 -1.85 13.99 20.36
N PHE A 453 -1.47 12.90 19.70
CA PHE A 453 -2.41 11.97 19.06
C PHE A 453 -2.55 10.63 19.80
N GLY A 454 -1.78 10.40 20.88
CA GLY A 454 -1.85 9.19 21.71
C GLY A 454 -1.36 7.92 21.02
N ARG A 455 -0.64 8.04 19.89
CA ARG A 455 -0.06 6.92 19.16
C ARG A 455 1.33 7.25 18.62
N SER A 456 2.22 6.26 18.67
CA SER A 456 3.58 6.40 18.13
C SER A 456 3.59 6.17 16.62
N SER A 457 4.15 7.11 15.88
CA SER A 457 4.31 7.06 14.43
C SER A 457 5.55 7.87 14.01
N GLY A 458 6.20 7.50 12.92
CA GLY A 458 7.40 8.21 12.44
C GLY A 458 8.67 7.87 13.22
N GLY A 459 9.58 8.85 13.33
CA GLY A 459 10.92 8.69 13.87
C GLY A 459 11.93 8.26 12.81
N LEU A 460 13.13 7.86 13.25
CA LEU A 460 14.22 7.47 12.34
C LEU A 460 14.16 5.99 11.97
N VAL A 461 14.04 5.13 12.99
CA VAL A 461 14.05 3.67 12.88
C VAL A 461 13.08 3.04 13.87
N ARG A 462 12.65 1.82 13.58
CA ARG A 462 11.70 1.04 14.37
C ARG A 462 12.23 -0.36 14.67
N PRO A 463 12.88 -0.58 15.82
CA PRO A 463 13.32 -1.91 16.21
C PRO A 463 12.13 -2.79 16.64
N TYR A 464 12.16 -4.05 16.23
CA TYR A 464 11.16 -5.05 16.58
C TYR A 464 11.83 -6.35 17.01
N ARG A 465 11.68 -6.74 18.28
CA ARG A 465 12.27 -7.96 18.86
C ARG A 465 13.79 -8.07 18.67
N THR A 466 14.52 -6.95 18.75
CA THR A 466 15.96 -6.88 18.49
C THR A 466 16.84 -7.16 19.68
N GLN A 467 16.33 -7.06 20.93
CA GLN A 467 17.11 -7.05 22.17
C GLN A 467 17.91 -8.35 22.40
N ASP A 468 17.39 -9.48 21.94
CA ASP A 468 17.99 -10.81 22.11
C ASP A 468 18.22 -11.52 20.75
N ALA A 469 18.15 -10.78 19.65
CA ALA A 469 18.22 -11.34 18.31
C ALA A 469 19.66 -11.59 17.86
N ASP A 470 19.96 -12.82 17.43
CA ASP A 470 21.22 -13.15 16.75
C ASP A 470 21.23 -12.65 15.30
N THR A 471 20.05 -12.60 14.67
CA THR A 471 19.85 -12.15 13.29
C THR A 471 18.84 -11.00 13.27
N ILE A 472 19.18 -9.87 12.64
CA ILE A 472 18.27 -8.74 12.48
C ILE A 472 18.02 -8.49 10.99
N VAL A 473 16.73 -8.45 10.62
CA VAL A 473 16.27 -8.15 9.27
C VAL A 473 16.01 -6.66 9.16
N VAL A 474 16.68 -6.00 8.24
CA VAL A 474 16.49 -4.56 7.96
C VAL A 474 15.63 -4.41 6.72
N ALA A 475 14.58 -3.60 6.78
CA ALA A 475 13.71 -3.32 5.63
C ALA A 475 13.04 -1.95 5.75
N LEU A 476 12.40 -1.51 4.64
CA LEU A 476 11.55 -0.31 4.55
C LEU A 476 10.16 -0.68 4.04
N GLY A 477 9.17 0.13 4.39
CA GLY A 477 7.83 0.05 3.84
C GLY A 477 7.00 -1.12 4.36
N SER A 478 5.94 -1.45 3.62
CA SER A 478 4.88 -2.35 4.08
C SER A 478 5.30 -3.81 4.28
N VAL A 479 6.40 -4.24 3.66
CA VAL A 479 6.93 -5.60 3.83
C VAL A 479 7.27 -5.92 5.28
N LEU A 480 7.56 -4.91 6.10
CA LEU A 480 7.82 -5.06 7.54
C LEU A 480 6.69 -5.75 8.28
N GLY A 481 5.43 -5.55 7.86
CA GLY A 481 4.29 -6.26 8.45
C GLY A 481 4.39 -7.77 8.27
N THR A 482 4.68 -8.25 7.06
CA THR A 482 4.87 -9.69 6.78
C THR A 482 6.14 -10.24 7.45
N ILE A 483 7.22 -9.44 7.49
CA ILE A 483 8.45 -9.81 8.21
C ILE A 483 8.18 -10.02 9.70
N LYS A 484 7.50 -9.09 10.37
CA LYS A 484 7.16 -9.17 11.80
C LYS A 484 6.29 -10.39 12.12
N GLU A 485 5.30 -10.69 11.27
CA GLU A 485 4.46 -11.88 11.42
C GLU A 485 5.29 -13.16 11.31
N THR A 486 6.17 -13.23 10.31
CA THR A 486 7.07 -14.38 10.11
C THR A 486 8.05 -14.52 11.28
N ILE A 487 8.58 -13.42 11.80
CA ILE A 487 9.46 -13.41 12.98
C ILE A 487 8.75 -14.00 14.20
N ASP A 488 7.52 -13.58 14.47
CA ASP A 488 6.77 -14.08 15.61
C ASP A 488 6.57 -15.60 15.52
N GLU A 489 6.17 -16.13 14.36
CA GLU A 489 6.04 -17.57 14.12
C GLU A 489 7.39 -18.33 14.29
N MET A 490 8.49 -17.79 13.78
CA MET A 490 9.79 -18.46 13.88
C MET A 490 10.39 -18.38 15.30
N ARG A 491 10.08 -17.33 16.05
CA ARG A 491 10.48 -17.23 17.47
C ARG A 491 9.75 -18.24 18.35
N GLU A 492 8.51 -18.58 18.05
CA GLU A 492 7.82 -19.70 18.71
C GLU A 492 8.56 -21.02 18.51
N GLY A 493 9.26 -21.19 17.37
CA GLY A 493 10.17 -22.30 17.06
C GLY A 493 11.58 -22.14 17.66
N GLY A 494 11.85 -21.10 18.46
CA GLY A 494 13.11 -20.88 19.16
C GLY A 494 14.19 -20.10 18.38
N LEU A 495 13.90 -19.60 17.17
CA LEU A 495 14.85 -18.80 16.41
C LEU A 495 14.96 -17.37 16.98
N ARG A 496 16.18 -16.93 17.34
CA ARG A 496 16.43 -15.58 17.84
C ARG A 496 16.62 -14.59 16.68
N ILE A 497 15.52 -14.09 16.16
CA ILE A 497 15.46 -13.18 15.02
C ILE A 497 14.63 -11.94 15.37
N GLY A 498 15.03 -10.77 14.86
CA GLY A 498 14.33 -9.50 15.02
C GLY A 498 14.31 -8.72 13.72
N ALA A 499 13.64 -7.58 13.71
CA ALA A 499 13.62 -6.68 12.56
C ALA A 499 13.97 -5.24 12.96
N LEU A 500 14.53 -4.50 12.01
CA LEU A 500 14.73 -3.07 12.08
C LEU A 500 14.05 -2.42 10.87
N GLY A 501 12.95 -1.72 11.10
CA GLY A 501 12.32 -0.85 10.11
C GLY A 501 13.09 0.47 10.01
N ILE A 502 13.39 0.93 8.80
CA ILE A 502 13.94 2.26 8.56
C ILE A 502 12.79 3.15 8.08
N THR A 503 12.44 4.16 8.86
CA THR A 503 11.42 5.16 8.48
C THR A 503 12.06 6.32 7.73
N SER A 504 13.17 6.89 8.25
CA SER A 504 13.93 7.93 7.55
C SER A 504 15.05 7.31 6.72
N PHE A 505 14.92 7.34 5.39
CA PHE A 505 15.98 6.89 4.49
C PHE A 505 16.92 8.04 4.08
N ARG A 506 16.38 9.25 4.06
CA ARG A 506 17.17 10.50 3.92
C ARG A 506 16.60 11.55 4.90
N PRO A 507 17.49 12.11 5.73
CA PRO A 507 18.87 11.69 5.97
C PRO A 507 18.97 10.26 6.49
N PHE A 508 20.06 9.56 6.19
CA PHE A 508 20.23 8.19 6.67
C PHE A 508 20.73 8.17 8.11
N PRO A 509 20.03 7.52 9.05
CA PRO A 509 20.32 7.59 10.48
C PRO A 509 21.41 6.58 10.88
N LEU A 510 22.66 6.83 10.49
CA LEU A 510 23.80 5.90 10.68
C LEU A 510 23.93 5.41 12.13
N ASP A 511 23.91 6.32 13.10
CA ASP A 511 24.13 6.00 14.51
C ASP A 511 22.94 5.20 15.10
N ALA A 512 21.71 5.57 14.75
CA ALA A 512 20.53 4.85 15.20
C ALA A 512 20.46 3.42 14.63
N VAL A 513 20.84 3.24 13.37
CA VAL A 513 20.95 1.92 12.73
C VAL A 513 22.05 1.11 13.39
N ARG A 514 23.25 1.70 13.60
CA ARG A 514 24.37 1.03 14.26
C ARG A 514 24.01 0.56 15.66
N ALA A 515 23.42 1.42 16.49
CA ALA A 515 23.06 1.12 17.87
C ALA A 515 22.13 -0.09 17.99
N VAL A 516 21.25 -0.34 17.02
CA VAL A 516 20.37 -1.51 17.03
C VAL A 516 21.09 -2.76 16.53
N LEU A 517 22.00 -2.62 15.56
CA LEU A 517 22.59 -3.77 14.86
C LEU A 517 23.89 -4.28 15.48
N GLU A 518 24.63 -3.47 16.24
CA GLU A 518 25.98 -3.81 16.74
C GLU A 518 26.03 -5.03 17.66
N GLY A 519 24.91 -5.35 18.34
CA GLY A 519 24.80 -6.53 19.21
C GLY A 519 24.43 -7.83 18.50
N SER A 520 24.14 -7.76 17.20
CA SER A 520 23.73 -8.94 16.42
C SER A 520 24.93 -9.68 15.83
N LYS A 521 24.73 -10.94 15.43
CA LYS A 521 25.73 -11.72 14.69
C LYS A 521 25.58 -11.57 13.19
N ARG A 522 24.34 -11.34 12.75
CA ARG A 522 23.94 -11.31 11.33
C ARG A 522 22.96 -10.19 11.05
N VAL A 523 23.14 -9.55 9.93
CA VAL A 523 22.21 -8.55 9.39
C VAL A 523 21.77 -8.98 7.99
N VAL A 524 20.45 -9.07 7.78
CA VAL A 524 19.84 -9.36 6.48
C VAL A 524 19.13 -8.09 6.02
N VAL A 525 19.66 -7.43 5.00
CA VAL A 525 19.00 -6.26 4.42
C VAL A 525 18.10 -6.71 3.27
N LEU A 526 16.78 -6.70 3.52
CA LEU A 526 15.76 -7.02 2.52
C LEU A 526 15.25 -5.73 1.90
N GLU A 527 15.46 -5.56 0.60
CA GLU A 527 15.14 -4.32 -0.09
C GLU A 527 14.42 -4.54 -1.42
N ARG A 528 13.50 -3.62 -1.72
CA ARG A 528 12.63 -3.64 -2.89
C ARG A 528 13.12 -2.66 -3.96
N ALA A 529 14.44 -2.60 -4.14
CA ALA A 529 15.10 -1.79 -5.15
C ALA A 529 16.39 -2.47 -5.58
N LEU A 530 16.86 -2.16 -6.76
CA LEU A 530 18.09 -2.69 -7.33
C LEU A 530 18.92 -1.56 -7.96
N ALA A 531 20.13 -1.39 -7.49
CA ALA A 531 21.15 -0.62 -8.21
C ALA A 531 21.81 -1.56 -9.22
N VAL A 532 21.42 -1.48 -10.48
CA VAL A 532 21.94 -2.32 -11.55
C VAL A 532 23.47 -2.18 -11.65
N GLY A 533 24.19 -3.30 -11.62
CA GLY A 533 25.64 -3.35 -11.61
C GLY A 533 26.31 -3.20 -10.23
N VAL A 534 25.53 -2.92 -9.16
CA VAL A 534 26.03 -2.78 -7.78
C VAL A 534 25.31 -3.75 -6.82
N GLY A 535 23.99 -3.86 -6.91
CA GLY A 535 23.16 -4.67 -6.00
C GLY A 535 22.26 -3.82 -5.15
N GLY A 536 22.36 -3.90 -3.82
CA GLY A 536 21.47 -3.21 -2.91
C GLY A 536 21.81 -1.73 -2.67
N ILE A 537 20.79 -0.91 -2.59
CA ILE A 537 20.87 0.53 -2.27
C ILE A 537 20.83 0.72 -0.75
N VAL A 538 19.84 0.14 -0.08
CA VAL A 538 19.71 0.19 1.39
C VAL A 538 20.89 -0.50 2.06
N SER A 539 21.30 -1.65 1.55
CA SER A 539 22.46 -2.41 2.05
C SER A 539 23.75 -1.59 2.02
N ALA A 540 23.96 -0.76 1.01
CA ALA A 540 25.13 0.11 0.94
C ALA A 540 25.18 1.09 2.12
N ASN A 541 24.03 1.71 2.45
CA ASN A 541 23.94 2.64 3.58
C ASN A 541 24.05 1.89 4.93
N VAL A 542 23.43 0.71 5.05
CA VAL A 542 23.57 -0.12 6.25
C VAL A 542 25.01 -0.54 6.48
N ARG A 543 25.76 -0.93 5.43
CA ARG A 543 27.19 -1.25 5.53
C ARG A 543 28.02 -0.08 6.03
N MET A 544 27.67 1.16 5.67
CA MET A 544 28.33 2.35 6.24
C MET A 544 28.12 2.42 7.77
N ALA A 545 26.90 2.16 8.24
CA ALA A 545 26.60 2.12 9.68
C ALA A 545 27.35 0.97 10.39
N LEU A 546 27.59 -0.15 9.72
CA LEU A 546 28.27 -1.32 10.25
C LEU A 546 29.80 -1.25 10.13
N SER A 547 30.37 -0.16 9.60
CA SER A 547 31.81 -0.05 9.40
C SER A 547 32.58 -0.31 10.69
N GLY A 548 33.58 -1.19 10.62
CA GLY A 548 34.40 -1.62 11.76
C GLY A 548 33.78 -2.70 12.67
N LEU A 549 32.53 -3.13 12.42
CA LEU A 549 31.91 -4.25 13.13
C LEU A 549 32.23 -5.59 12.43
N GLN A 550 32.44 -6.63 13.25
CA GLN A 550 32.65 -8.00 12.78
C GLN A 550 31.34 -8.78 12.86
N LEU A 551 30.51 -8.67 11.80
CA LEU A 551 29.25 -9.40 11.68
C LEU A 551 28.98 -9.79 10.22
N HIS A 552 28.14 -10.79 10.00
CA HIS A 552 27.74 -11.20 8.67
C HIS A 552 26.64 -10.27 8.13
N SER A 553 26.82 -9.71 6.93
CA SER A 553 25.84 -8.83 6.30
C SER A 553 25.44 -9.39 4.92
N TYR A 554 24.16 -9.67 4.76
CA TYR A 554 23.55 -10.19 3.55
C TYR A 554 22.65 -9.14 2.89
N THR A 555 22.76 -9.03 1.57
CA THR A 555 21.85 -8.22 0.74
C THR A 555 20.84 -9.13 0.08
N VAL A 556 19.55 -8.84 0.26
CA VAL A 556 18.46 -9.60 -0.35
C VAL A 556 17.58 -8.65 -1.17
N ILE A 557 17.63 -8.81 -2.49
CA ILE A 557 16.74 -8.11 -3.42
C ILE A 557 15.45 -8.92 -3.51
N ALA A 558 14.32 -8.28 -3.18
CA ALA A 558 13.02 -8.94 -3.12
C ALA A 558 11.90 -8.04 -3.63
N GLY A 559 10.84 -8.61 -4.16
CA GLY A 559 9.61 -7.90 -4.47
C GLY A 559 9.70 -6.86 -5.58
N LEU A 560 10.73 -6.91 -6.45
CA LEU A 560 10.83 -6.01 -7.59
C LEU A 560 9.60 -6.12 -8.49
N GLY A 561 9.08 -4.97 -8.92
CA GLY A 561 7.90 -4.90 -9.77
C GLY A 561 6.67 -5.57 -9.18
N GLY A 562 6.52 -5.57 -7.84
CA GLY A 562 5.37 -6.10 -7.13
C GLY A 562 5.34 -7.61 -6.92
N ARG A 563 6.46 -8.32 -7.19
CA ARG A 563 6.53 -9.76 -6.86
C ARG A 563 6.20 -9.97 -5.38
N ALA A 564 5.27 -10.90 -5.11
CA ALA A 564 4.86 -11.20 -3.75
C ALA A 564 6.05 -11.67 -2.89
N ILE A 565 6.16 -11.12 -1.68
CA ILE A 565 7.10 -11.58 -0.65
C ILE A 565 6.26 -12.32 0.38
N THR A 566 6.34 -13.65 0.36
CA THR A 566 5.47 -14.51 1.17
C THR A 566 6.12 -14.90 2.49
N LYS A 567 5.31 -15.24 3.50
CA LYS A 567 5.81 -15.81 4.76
C LYS A 567 6.63 -17.08 4.52
N LYS A 568 6.26 -17.88 3.51
CA LYS A 568 7.02 -19.08 3.15
C LYS A 568 8.42 -18.71 2.68
N SER A 569 8.52 -17.81 1.69
CA SER A 569 9.83 -17.36 1.17
C SER A 569 10.69 -16.71 2.26
N LEU A 570 10.06 -15.95 3.19
CA LEU A 570 10.76 -15.35 4.31
C LEU A 570 11.25 -16.39 5.33
N ARG A 571 10.46 -17.41 5.67
CA ARG A 571 10.90 -18.50 6.55
C ARG A 571 12.12 -19.24 5.98
N ASP A 572 12.06 -19.57 4.69
CA ASP A 572 13.17 -20.24 4.00
C ASP A 572 14.44 -19.36 3.99
N LEU A 573 14.28 -18.07 3.70
CA LEU A 573 15.36 -17.09 3.71
C LEU A 573 15.98 -16.93 5.11
N PHE A 574 15.16 -16.75 6.14
CA PHE A 574 15.65 -16.53 7.51
C PHE A 574 16.30 -17.79 8.10
N THR A 575 15.82 -18.96 7.74
CA THR A 575 16.45 -20.23 8.12
C THR A 575 17.87 -20.34 7.51
N LYS A 576 18.03 -20.04 6.22
CA LYS A 576 19.34 -20.01 5.56
C LYS A 576 20.26 -18.97 6.17
N ALA A 577 19.73 -17.77 6.46
CA ALA A 577 20.51 -16.72 7.10
C ALA A 577 21.02 -17.14 8.47
N ALA A 578 20.18 -17.78 9.29
CA ALA A 578 20.55 -18.26 10.62
C ALA A 578 21.63 -19.35 10.58
N GLY A 579 21.68 -20.14 9.50
CA GLY A 579 22.72 -21.16 9.24
C GLY A 579 23.97 -20.66 8.53
N ASP A 580 24.06 -19.35 8.23
CA ASP A 580 25.12 -18.74 7.41
C ASP A 580 25.22 -19.31 5.96
N ASP A 581 24.08 -19.81 5.43
CA ASP A 581 23.98 -20.43 4.10
C ASP A 581 23.50 -19.46 2.99
N LEU A 582 23.48 -18.15 3.28
CA LEU A 582 23.12 -17.15 2.27
C LEU A 582 24.35 -16.62 1.53
N PRO A 583 24.29 -16.49 0.19
CA PRO A 583 25.22 -15.67 -0.55
C PRO A 583 25.17 -14.20 -0.11
N PRO A 584 26.29 -13.46 -0.23
CA PRO A 584 26.32 -12.03 0.12
C PRO A 584 25.29 -11.17 -0.62
N LEU A 585 24.91 -11.58 -1.83
CA LEU A 585 23.83 -11.01 -2.63
C LEU A 585 22.89 -12.13 -3.07
N THR A 586 21.63 -12.03 -2.72
CA THR A 586 20.57 -12.99 -3.03
C THR A 586 19.41 -12.27 -3.69
N PHE A 587 18.84 -12.86 -4.74
CA PHE A 587 17.56 -12.45 -5.32
C PHE A 587 16.49 -13.43 -4.85
N LEU A 588 15.57 -12.95 -4.01
CA LEU A 588 14.52 -13.80 -3.45
C LEU A 588 13.55 -14.25 -4.54
N ASP A 589 13.26 -15.57 -4.56
CA ASP A 589 12.33 -16.20 -5.52
C ASP A 589 12.69 -15.95 -7.01
N LEU A 590 13.97 -15.80 -7.32
CA LEU A 590 14.45 -15.70 -8.70
C LEU A 590 14.24 -17.04 -9.43
N ASN A 591 13.58 -16.98 -10.59
CA ASN A 591 13.46 -18.15 -11.47
C ASN A 591 14.76 -18.33 -12.28
N THR A 592 15.69 -19.12 -11.73
CA THR A 592 17.01 -19.35 -12.31
C THR A 592 16.94 -20.06 -13.66
N ASP A 593 15.96 -20.96 -13.86
CA ASP A 593 15.80 -21.68 -15.13
C ASP A 593 15.44 -20.74 -16.29
N LEU A 594 14.63 -19.71 -16.02
CA LEU A 594 14.33 -18.66 -17.00
C LEU A 594 15.57 -17.84 -17.34
N ILE A 595 16.33 -17.45 -16.33
CA ILE A 595 17.56 -16.67 -16.52
C ILE A 595 18.59 -17.46 -17.33
N ASP A 596 18.83 -18.72 -16.97
CA ASP A 596 19.79 -19.59 -17.67
C ASP A 596 19.37 -19.83 -19.13
N ARG A 597 18.08 -19.97 -19.40
CA ARG A 597 17.57 -20.08 -20.77
C ARG A 597 17.84 -18.81 -21.57
N GLU A 598 17.57 -17.66 -21.00
CA GLU A 598 17.79 -16.38 -21.70
C GLU A 598 19.28 -16.10 -21.92
N LEU A 599 20.13 -16.34 -20.93
CA LEU A 599 21.59 -16.20 -21.09
C LEU A 599 22.14 -17.12 -22.19
N ARG A 600 21.68 -18.37 -22.26
CA ARG A 600 22.06 -19.31 -23.35
C ARG A 600 21.54 -18.81 -24.70
N ARG A 601 20.32 -18.25 -24.77
CA ARG A 601 19.76 -17.68 -25.99
C ARG A 601 20.61 -16.52 -26.51
N VAL A 602 20.99 -15.61 -25.62
CA VAL A 602 21.87 -14.47 -25.96
C VAL A 602 23.25 -14.96 -26.42
N ALA A 603 23.82 -15.94 -25.74
CA ALA A 603 25.14 -16.50 -26.11
C ALA A 603 25.11 -17.22 -27.46
N ALA A 604 24.03 -17.93 -27.78
CA ALA A 604 23.88 -18.70 -29.03
C ALA A 604 23.51 -17.85 -30.25
N ASN A 605 22.83 -16.72 -30.05
CA ASN A 605 22.27 -15.94 -31.15
C ASN A 605 22.62 -14.44 -31.03
N ARG A 606 23.30 -13.90 -32.04
CA ARG A 606 23.59 -12.46 -32.11
C ARG A 606 22.31 -11.57 -32.12
N ARG A 607 21.17 -12.12 -32.57
CA ARG A 607 19.85 -11.48 -32.56
C ARG A 607 18.87 -12.36 -31.79
N SER A 608 19.00 -12.35 -30.47
CA SER A 608 18.17 -13.18 -29.57
C SER A 608 16.76 -12.62 -29.33
N GLY A 609 16.47 -11.39 -29.74
CA GLY A 609 15.24 -10.67 -29.45
C GLY A 609 15.24 -9.99 -28.07
N PRO A 610 14.21 -9.22 -27.73
CA PRO A 610 14.05 -8.57 -26.43
C PRO A 610 13.87 -9.58 -25.31
N ALA A 611 14.69 -9.48 -24.25
CA ALA A 611 14.66 -10.42 -23.12
C ALA A 611 13.29 -10.51 -22.43
N ALA A 612 12.62 -9.38 -22.24
CA ALA A 612 11.29 -9.34 -21.60
C ALA A 612 10.25 -10.15 -22.39
N GLU A 613 10.20 -9.99 -23.71
CA GLU A 613 9.27 -10.74 -24.59
C GLU A 613 9.59 -12.23 -24.61
N ASN A 614 10.87 -12.57 -24.62
CA ASN A 614 11.33 -13.97 -24.55
C ASN A 614 10.86 -14.62 -23.24
N ILE A 615 11.06 -13.96 -22.11
CA ILE A 615 10.66 -14.45 -20.79
C ILE A 615 9.15 -14.60 -20.70
N LEU A 616 8.37 -13.61 -21.16
CA LEU A 616 6.89 -13.69 -21.15
C LEU A 616 6.39 -14.88 -21.98
N ARG A 617 6.99 -15.12 -23.14
CA ARG A 617 6.68 -16.28 -23.98
C ARG A 617 7.01 -17.60 -23.30
N ASP A 618 8.17 -17.69 -22.67
CA ASP A 618 8.63 -18.89 -21.95
C ASP A 618 7.74 -19.19 -20.72
N LEU A 619 7.09 -18.18 -20.15
CA LEU A 619 6.10 -18.30 -19.08
C LEU A 619 4.69 -18.62 -19.58
N GLY A 620 4.45 -18.67 -20.90
CA GLY A 620 3.13 -18.84 -21.47
C GLY A 620 2.20 -17.60 -21.30
N VAL A 621 2.77 -16.48 -20.88
CA VAL A 621 2.04 -15.20 -20.82
C VAL A 621 1.95 -14.67 -22.23
N VAL A 622 0.76 -14.78 -22.85
CA VAL A 622 0.51 -14.24 -24.18
C VAL A 622 0.60 -12.72 -24.08
N ALA A 623 1.63 -12.14 -24.69
CA ALA A 623 1.62 -10.72 -24.98
C ALA A 623 0.39 -10.47 -25.85
N HIS A 624 -0.66 -9.88 -25.31
CA HIS A 624 -1.78 -9.43 -26.12
C HIS A 624 -1.19 -8.45 -27.13
N LYS A 625 -1.20 -8.86 -28.40
CA LYS A 625 -0.90 -7.96 -29.51
C LYS A 625 -1.80 -6.75 -29.31
N ILE A 626 -1.17 -5.62 -28.99
CA ILE A 626 -1.82 -4.32 -29.04
C ILE A 626 -2.08 -4.10 -30.53
N GLY A 627 -3.33 -4.37 -30.94
CA GLY A 627 -3.84 -4.04 -32.27
C GLY A 627 -4.33 -2.61 -32.27
#